data_a917ee954f8a61e14d4fd2a6dd56734a
#
_entry.id   a917ee954f8a61e14d4fd2a6dd56734a
#
_cell.length_a   1.000
_cell.length_b   1.000
_cell.length_c   1.000
_cell.angle_alpha   90.00
_cell.angle_beta   90.00
_cell.angle_gamma   90.00
#
_symmetry.space_group_name_H-M   'P 1'
#
loop_
_entity.id
_entity.type
_entity.pdbx_description
1 polymer ?
#
loop_
_entity_poly.entity_id
_entity_poly.type
_entity_poly.pdbx_seq_one_letter_code
_entity_poly.pdbx_strand_id
1 'polypeptide(L)'
;MSLPNTPEKWAINLSKIIKHFHEAHGLQRFPINVASIAAEYSKQISPNEPITMVEGMDLSQKFEGALLPHPNGHGEWGIIYNKSISSKGRINFTLAHELGHYLLHRQLSPKGMQCSGRDMLNWNSEHGRIEAQANTFASFLLMPLDDVREQVNGNSVDLDLMSPLADRYDVSLTAAILKWLDMTPKRAMIVIGKDGFIDW
;
A
#
# COMPACT_ATOMS: atom_id res chain seq x y z
N MET A 1 16.74 -5.09 17.87
CA MET A 1 16.30 -5.85 16.69
C MET A 1 16.76 -5.11 15.45
N SER A 2 17.33 -5.79 14.46
CA SER A 2 17.63 -5.15 13.17
C SER A 2 16.33 -4.81 12.43
N LEU A 3 16.32 -3.66 11.76
CA LEU A 3 15.19 -3.26 10.89
C LEU A 3 14.99 -4.29 9.77
N PRO A 4 13.74 -4.50 9.31
CA PRO A 4 13.48 -5.34 8.16
C PRO A 4 14.23 -4.85 6.91
N ASN A 5 14.61 -5.75 6.04
CA ASN A 5 15.42 -5.45 4.85
C ASN A 5 14.68 -5.69 3.53
N THR A 6 13.43 -6.12 3.57
CA THR A 6 12.59 -6.31 2.37
C THR A 6 11.19 -5.71 2.59
N PRO A 7 10.50 -5.29 1.51
CA PRO A 7 9.15 -4.72 1.62
C PRO A 7 8.16 -5.66 2.30
N GLU A 8 8.22 -6.97 2.00
CA GLU A 8 7.33 -7.97 2.63
C GLU A 8 7.58 -8.05 4.13
N LYS A 9 8.84 -8.09 4.57
CA LYS A 9 9.18 -8.17 6.00
C LYS A 9 8.72 -6.93 6.75
N TRP A 10 8.85 -5.75 6.15
CA TRP A 10 8.33 -4.51 6.73
C TRP A 10 6.82 -4.56 6.87
N ALA A 11 6.11 -4.92 5.81
CA ALA A 11 4.65 -5.01 5.82
C ALA A 11 4.14 -6.06 6.81
N ILE A 12 4.75 -7.25 6.86
CA ILE A 12 4.38 -8.33 7.78
C ILE A 12 4.60 -7.90 9.24
N ASN A 13 5.73 -7.26 9.56
CA ASN A 13 6.00 -6.79 10.91
C ASN A 13 4.98 -5.72 11.34
N LEU A 14 4.74 -4.73 10.49
CA LEU A 14 3.76 -3.67 10.78
C LEU A 14 2.35 -4.24 10.93
N SER A 15 1.96 -5.15 10.05
CA SER A 15 0.65 -5.82 10.11
C SER A 15 0.47 -6.64 11.41
N LYS A 16 1.53 -7.27 11.92
CA LYS A 16 1.49 -7.97 13.22
C LYS A 16 1.31 -6.99 14.38
N ILE A 17 2.02 -5.86 14.37
CA ILE A 17 1.86 -4.81 15.38
C ILE A 17 0.41 -4.30 15.40
N ILE A 18 -0.14 -4.00 14.22
CA ILE A 18 -1.53 -3.56 14.05
C ILE A 18 -2.49 -4.61 14.61
N LYS A 19 -2.31 -5.88 14.24
CA LYS A 19 -3.12 -7.00 14.71
C LYS A 19 -3.16 -7.06 16.24
N HIS A 20 -2.00 -7.12 16.87
CA HIS A 20 -1.91 -7.21 18.33
C HIS A 20 -2.48 -5.98 19.03
N PHE A 21 -2.26 -4.79 18.49
CA PHE A 21 -2.83 -3.55 19.02
C PHE A 21 -4.38 -3.60 18.98
N HIS A 22 -4.95 -3.98 17.83
CA HIS A 22 -6.41 -4.04 17.67
C HIS A 22 -7.03 -5.13 18.54
N GLU A 23 -6.40 -6.31 18.62
CA GLU A 23 -6.85 -7.39 19.53
C GLU A 23 -6.84 -6.94 20.98
N ALA A 24 -5.78 -6.27 21.44
CA ALA A 24 -5.67 -5.79 22.82
C ALA A 24 -6.70 -4.72 23.19
N HIS A 25 -7.21 -3.97 22.23
CA HIS A 25 -8.16 -2.88 22.44
C HIS A 25 -9.58 -3.20 21.97
N GLY A 26 -9.85 -4.42 21.50
CA GLY A 26 -11.16 -4.80 20.97
C GLY A 26 -11.57 -4.03 19.71
N LEU A 27 -10.60 -3.61 18.90
CA LEU A 27 -10.82 -2.85 17.68
C LEU A 27 -10.87 -3.76 16.45
N GLN A 28 -11.61 -3.32 15.42
CA GLN A 28 -11.64 -4.01 14.13
C GLN A 28 -10.33 -3.75 13.38
N ARG A 29 -9.68 -4.84 12.90
CA ARG A 29 -8.39 -4.75 12.20
C ARG A 29 -8.51 -4.13 10.80
N PHE A 30 -9.57 -4.41 10.08
CA PHE A 30 -9.78 -4.01 8.69
C PHE A 30 -11.02 -3.13 8.50
N PRO A 31 -10.99 -2.21 7.53
CA PRO A 31 -9.85 -1.82 6.72
C PRO A 31 -8.77 -1.10 7.55
N ILE A 32 -7.52 -1.21 7.12
CA ILE A 32 -6.40 -0.55 7.81
C ILE A 32 -6.45 0.96 7.55
N ASN A 33 -6.42 1.76 8.62
CA ASN A 33 -6.28 3.22 8.52
C ASN A 33 -4.81 3.60 8.33
N VAL A 34 -4.39 3.64 7.06
CA VAL A 34 -2.98 3.89 6.71
C VAL A 34 -2.51 5.27 7.16
N ALA A 35 -3.36 6.30 7.10
CA ALA A 35 -2.99 7.66 7.49
C ALA A 35 -2.58 7.74 8.97
N SER A 36 -3.41 7.17 9.85
CA SER A 36 -3.10 7.12 11.29
C SER A 36 -1.84 6.30 11.57
N ILE A 37 -1.69 5.16 10.90
CA ILE A 37 -0.52 4.29 11.07
C ILE A 37 0.74 4.97 10.58
N ALA A 38 0.72 5.65 9.45
CA ALA A 38 1.87 6.37 8.92
C ALA A 38 2.37 7.42 9.93
N ALA A 39 1.45 8.22 10.48
CA ALA A 39 1.79 9.23 11.47
C ALA A 39 2.34 8.63 12.77
N GLU A 40 1.67 7.64 13.36
CA GLU A 40 2.06 7.10 14.66
C GLU A 40 3.29 6.18 14.57
N TYR A 41 3.35 5.31 13.57
CA TYR A 41 4.47 4.37 13.43
C TYR A 41 5.77 5.07 13.06
N SER A 42 5.72 6.12 12.21
CA SER A 42 6.91 6.88 11.85
C SER A 42 7.55 7.58 13.06
N LYS A 43 6.75 8.11 14.00
CA LYS A 43 7.24 8.70 15.26
C LYS A 43 7.99 7.68 16.10
N GLN A 44 7.56 6.43 16.10
CA GLN A 44 8.21 5.38 16.89
C GLN A 44 9.55 4.93 16.30
N ILE A 45 9.61 4.75 14.97
CA ILE A 45 10.80 4.20 14.30
C ILE A 45 11.82 5.26 13.90
N SER A 46 11.39 6.50 13.69
CA SER A 46 12.22 7.63 13.25
C SER A 46 11.74 8.93 13.90
N PRO A 47 11.96 9.11 15.23
CA PRO A 47 11.45 10.29 15.94
C PRO A 47 11.96 11.63 15.40
N ASN A 48 13.12 11.64 14.76
CA ASN A 48 13.73 12.84 14.17
C ASN A 48 13.26 13.11 12.73
N GLU A 49 12.57 12.16 12.11
CA GLU A 49 12.09 12.25 10.72
C GLU A 49 10.64 11.74 10.59
N PRO A 50 9.70 12.11 11.49
CA PRO A 50 8.36 11.55 11.49
C PRO A 50 7.53 12.03 10.30
N ILE A 51 6.50 11.25 9.92
CA ILE A 51 5.44 11.74 9.05
C ILE A 51 4.48 12.56 9.92
N THR A 52 4.39 13.85 9.66
CA THR A 52 3.55 14.78 10.45
C THR A 52 2.34 15.29 9.66
N MET A 53 2.32 15.06 8.33
CA MET A 53 1.24 15.49 7.45
C MET A 53 0.80 14.33 6.55
N VAL A 54 -0.51 14.08 6.48
CA VAL A 54 -1.13 13.17 5.51
C VAL A 54 -2.37 13.88 4.98
N GLU A 55 -2.30 14.42 3.77
CA GLU A 55 -3.34 15.31 3.25
C GLU A 55 -3.70 15.04 1.79
N GLY A 56 -4.99 15.23 1.48
CA GLY A 56 -5.49 15.23 0.11
C GLY A 56 -5.34 16.60 -0.53
N MET A 57 -4.70 16.66 -1.69
CA MET A 57 -4.48 17.88 -2.46
C MET A 57 -5.05 17.79 -3.87
N ASP A 58 -5.30 18.93 -4.50
CA ASP A 58 -5.62 19.01 -5.93
C ASP A 58 -4.32 18.83 -6.74
N LEU A 59 -4.07 17.59 -7.14
CA LEU A 59 -2.94 17.25 -7.99
C LEU A 59 -3.41 17.05 -9.43
N SER A 60 -2.47 17.17 -10.40
CA SER A 60 -2.82 16.85 -11.78
C SER A 60 -3.20 15.36 -11.87
N GLN A 61 -4.04 15.00 -12.85
CA GLN A 61 -4.50 13.61 -13.05
C GLN A 61 -3.37 12.59 -13.30
N LYS A 62 -2.16 13.06 -13.53
CA LYS A 62 -0.97 12.22 -13.74
C LYS A 62 -0.37 11.71 -12.42
N PHE A 63 -0.67 12.36 -11.31
CA PHE A 63 -0.09 12.04 -10.00
C PHE A 63 -1.17 11.48 -9.08
N GLU A 64 -0.85 10.41 -8.39
CA GLU A 64 -1.73 9.78 -7.41
C GLU A 64 -1.35 10.19 -5.99
N GLY A 65 -0.05 10.28 -5.70
CA GLY A 65 0.48 10.68 -4.42
C GLY A 65 1.94 11.06 -4.49
N ALA A 66 2.47 11.51 -3.37
CA ALA A 66 3.89 11.77 -3.19
C ALA A 66 4.27 11.74 -1.70
N LEU A 67 5.48 11.23 -1.46
CA LEU A 67 6.20 11.38 -0.19
C LEU A 67 7.15 12.56 -0.32
N LEU A 68 7.00 13.59 0.48
CA LEU A 68 7.79 14.82 0.42
C LEU A 68 8.36 15.19 1.79
N PRO A 69 9.58 15.77 1.84
CA PRO A 69 10.05 16.42 3.06
C PRO A 69 9.11 17.58 3.39
N HIS A 70 8.78 17.72 4.67
CA HIS A 70 7.87 18.76 5.13
C HIS A 70 8.53 20.14 4.95
N PRO A 71 7.78 21.17 4.48
CA PRO A 71 8.33 22.50 4.20
C PRO A 71 8.97 23.23 5.39
N ASN A 72 8.67 22.79 6.63
CA ASN A 72 9.26 23.39 7.84
C ASN A 72 10.77 23.17 7.99
N GLY A 73 11.37 22.26 7.23
CA GLY A 73 12.81 22.00 7.22
C GLY A 73 13.38 21.30 8.48
N HIS A 74 12.52 20.79 9.38
CA HIS A 74 12.92 20.15 10.63
C HIS A 74 13.11 18.62 10.51
N GLY A 75 13.26 18.09 9.30
CA GLY A 75 13.43 16.66 9.04
C GLY A 75 12.13 15.87 8.95
N GLU A 76 11.00 16.50 9.17
CA GLU A 76 9.67 15.87 9.06
C GLU A 76 9.31 15.55 7.62
N TRP A 77 8.37 14.62 7.44
CA TRP A 77 7.86 14.18 6.16
C TRP A 77 6.35 14.38 6.05
N GLY A 78 5.88 14.52 4.82
CA GLY A 78 4.46 14.55 4.48
C GLY A 78 4.13 13.53 3.40
N ILE A 79 2.95 12.92 3.51
CA ILE A 79 2.31 12.17 2.45
C ILE A 79 1.18 13.03 1.90
N ILE A 80 1.21 13.29 0.60
CA ILE A 80 0.09 13.91 -0.11
C ILE A 80 -0.53 12.92 -1.08
N TYR A 81 -1.84 13.00 -1.26
CA TYR A 81 -2.55 12.20 -2.24
C TYR A 81 -3.53 13.05 -3.06
N ASN A 82 -3.85 12.59 -4.26
CA ASN A 82 -4.77 13.31 -5.14
C ASN A 82 -6.22 13.10 -4.68
N LYS A 83 -6.84 14.13 -4.14
CA LYS A 83 -8.24 14.09 -3.67
C LYS A 83 -9.27 13.96 -4.80
N SER A 84 -8.87 14.13 -6.08
CA SER A 84 -9.76 13.88 -7.22
C SER A 84 -9.96 12.38 -7.50
N ILE A 85 -9.20 11.50 -6.84
CA ILE A 85 -9.40 10.04 -6.93
C ILE A 85 -10.68 9.69 -6.20
N SER A 86 -11.67 9.16 -6.94
CA SER A 86 -12.99 8.81 -6.40
C SER A 86 -13.00 7.48 -5.63
N SER A 87 -12.06 6.58 -5.92
CA SER A 87 -11.96 5.26 -5.30
C SER A 87 -11.22 5.33 -3.96
N LYS A 88 -11.92 5.03 -2.86
CA LYS A 88 -11.31 4.92 -1.52
C LYS A 88 -10.17 3.89 -1.50
N GLY A 89 -10.38 2.73 -2.09
CA GLY A 89 -9.37 1.69 -2.15
C GLY A 89 -8.12 2.13 -2.91
N ARG A 90 -8.25 2.97 -3.93
CA ARG A 90 -7.10 3.54 -4.63
C ARG A 90 -6.36 4.55 -3.76
N ILE A 91 -7.07 5.40 -3.03
CA ILE A 91 -6.47 6.33 -2.06
C ILE A 91 -5.73 5.54 -0.98
N ASN A 92 -6.36 4.50 -0.41
CA ASN A 92 -5.76 3.67 0.62
C ASN A 92 -4.49 2.97 0.13
N PHE A 93 -4.51 2.47 -1.11
CA PHE A 93 -3.31 1.89 -1.75
C PHE A 93 -2.21 2.94 -1.95
N THR A 94 -2.55 4.13 -2.44
CA THR A 94 -1.60 5.24 -2.60
C THR A 94 -0.95 5.61 -1.27
N LEU A 95 -1.72 5.75 -0.20
CA LEU A 95 -1.18 6.04 1.13
C LEU A 95 -0.23 4.94 1.63
N ALA A 96 -0.59 3.67 1.43
CA ALA A 96 0.26 2.54 1.79
C ALA A 96 1.55 2.49 0.95
N HIS A 97 1.47 2.84 -0.32
CA HIS A 97 2.60 2.93 -1.23
C HIS A 97 3.58 4.03 -0.79
N GLU A 98 3.09 5.22 -0.46
CA GLU A 98 3.93 6.32 0.03
C GLU A 98 4.55 6.00 1.40
N LEU A 99 3.83 5.30 2.27
CA LEU A 99 4.41 4.77 3.51
C LEU A 99 5.52 3.75 3.22
N GLY A 100 5.36 2.93 2.18
CA GLY A 100 6.40 2.03 1.68
C GLY A 100 7.66 2.79 1.27
N HIS A 101 7.52 3.87 0.51
CA HIS A 101 8.63 4.75 0.16
C HIS A 101 9.30 5.35 1.41
N TYR A 102 8.53 5.80 2.36
CA TYR A 102 9.08 6.33 3.61
C TYR A 102 9.94 5.29 4.34
N LEU A 103 9.44 4.06 4.49
CA LEU A 103 10.13 3.02 5.24
C LEU A 103 11.39 2.49 4.53
N LEU A 104 11.33 2.37 3.20
CA LEU A 104 12.36 1.70 2.41
C LEU A 104 13.33 2.66 1.73
N HIS A 105 12.86 3.85 1.32
CA HIS A 105 13.58 4.64 0.33
C HIS A 105 13.87 6.09 0.73
N ARG A 106 13.30 6.63 1.84
CA ARG A 106 13.45 8.05 2.21
C ARG A 106 14.90 8.51 2.30
N GLN A 107 15.80 7.62 2.74
CA GLN A 107 17.24 7.93 2.83
C GLN A 107 17.92 7.99 1.47
N LEU A 108 17.39 7.30 0.46
CA LEU A 108 17.89 7.32 -0.92
C LEU A 108 17.42 8.56 -1.67
N SER A 109 16.31 9.16 -1.26
CA SER A 109 15.68 10.30 -1.94
C SER A 109 15.31 11.42 -0.95
N PRO A 110 16.30 12.16 -0.42
CA PRO A 110 16.04 13.20 0.59
C PRO A 110 15.18 14.37 0.10
N LYS A 111 15.02 14.51 -1.23
CA LYS A 111 14.15 15.53 -1.86
C LYS A 111 12.69 15.08 -2.02
N GLY A 112 12.38 13.86 -1.59
CA GLY A 112 11.07 13.26 -1.75
C GLY A 112 10.94 12.41 -3.02
N MET A 113 9.80 11.76 -3.15
CA MET A 113 9.42 10.87 -4.25
C MET A 113 8.02 11.24 -4.72
N GLN A 114 7.83 11.22 -6.04
CA GLN A 114 6.54 11.48 -6.68
C GLN A 114 6.17 10.26 -7.53
N CYS A 115 5.00 9.72 -7.29
CA CYS A 115 4.52 8.53 -7.99
C CYS A 115 3.55 8.91 -9.10
N SER A 116 3.87 8.49 -10.31
CA SER A 116 2.97 8.60 -11.44
C SER A 116 2.62 7.22 -11.99
N GLY A 117 1.39 7.03 -12.46
CA GLY A 117 0.93 5.74 -12.98
C GLY A 117 1.71 5.23 -14.23
N ARG A 118 2.63 6.02 -14.79
CA ARG A 118 3.49 5.64 -15.93
C ARG A 118 4.84 5.07 -15.53
N ASP A 119 5.28 5.29 -14.30
CA ASP A 119 6.62 4.85 -13.84
C ASP A 119 6.71 3.33 -13.66
N MET A 120 5.57 2.65 -13.67
CA MET A 120 5.48 1.19 -13.59
C MET A 120 5.95 0.44 -14.86
N LEU A 121 6.16 1.11 -16.00
CA LEU A 121 6.42 0.43 -17.28
C LEU A 121 7.88 0.08 -17.52
N ASN A 122 8.82 0.54 -16.69
CA ASN A 122 10.25 0.35 -16.90
C ASN A 122 10.90 -0.47 -15.76
N TRP A 123 10.50 -1.72 -15.63
CA TRP A 123 10.89 -2.67 -14.56
C TRP A 123 12.41 -2.87 -14.39
N ASN A 124 13.19 -2.57 -15.42
CA ASN A 124 14.65 -2.76 -15.43
C ASN A 124 15.42 -1.53 -14.93
N SER A 125 14.73 -0.40 -14.66
CA SER A 125 15.37 0.80 -14.11
C SER A 125 15.44 0.73 -12.58
N GLU A 126 16.37 1.45 -11.97
CA GLU A 126 16.43 1.59 -10.52
C GLU A 126 15.13 2.16 -9.96
N HIS A 127 14.56 3.13 -10.66
CA HIS A 127 13.25 3.70 -10.31
C HIS A 127 12.13 2.65 -10.35
N GLY A 128 12.04 1.84 -11.41
CA GLY A 128 11.05 0.77 -11.50
C GLY A 128 11.16 -0.25 -10.35
N ARG A 129 12.38 -0.54 -9.88
CA ARG A 129 12.58 -1.44 -8.73
C ARG A 129 12.11 -0.83 -7.42
N ILE A 130 12.33 0.46 -7.22
CA ILE A 130 11.87 1.23 -6.05
C ILE A 130 10.33 1.24 -6.01
N GLU A 131 9.69 1.52 -7.14
CA GLU A 131 8.23 1.49 -7.28
C GLU A 131 7.65 0.10 -7.01
N ALA A 132 8.26 -0.95 -7.56
CA ALA A 132 7.85 -2.33 -7.31
C ALA A 132 7.95 -2.72 -5.83
N GLN A 133 8.97 -2.23 -5.12
CA GLN A 133 9.12 -2.47 -3.68
C GLN A 133 8.03 -1.76 -2.87
N ALA A 134 7.68 -0.52 -3.21
CA ALA A 134 6.60 0.21 -2.56
C ALA A 134 5.23 -0.45 -2.82
N ASN A 135 4.97 -0.90 -4.06
CA ASN A 135 3.78 -1.67 -4.41
C ASN A 135 3.68 -2.99 -3.63
N THR A 136 4.79 -3.71 -3.52
CA THR A 136 4.85 -4.95 -2.73
C THR A 136 4.53 -4.67 -1.27
N PHE A 137 5.15 -3.64 -0.68
CA PHE A 137 4.85 -3.24 0.69
C PHE A 137 3.36 -2.93 0.88
N ALA A 138 2.77 -2.10 0.01
CA ALA A 138 1.36 -1.73 0.08
C ALA A 138 0.43 -2.95 0.00
N SER A 139 0.68 -3.84 -0.96
CA SER A 139 -0.09 -5.08 -1.12
C SER A 139 -0.04 -5.98 0.11
N PHE A 140 1.15 -6.17 0.72
CA PHE A 140 1.30 -7.02 1.90
C PHE A 140 0.80 -6.38 3.18
N LEU A 141 0.81 -5.04 3.27
CA LEU A 141 0.25 -4.31 4.41
C LEU A 141 -1.27 -4.37 4.40
N LEU A 142 -1.89 -3.96 3.27
CA LEU A 142 -3.34 -3.85 3.17
C LEU A 142 -4.04 -5.20 3.17
N MET A 143 -3.44 -6.21 2.54
CA MET A 143 -3.95 -7.57 2.41
C MET A 143 -2.96 -8.59 3.01
N PRO A 144 -2.87 -8.66 4.35
CA PRO A 144 -1.92 -9.55 5.02
C PRO A 144 -2.22 -11.03 4.75
N LEU A 145 -1.16 -11.79 4.48
CA LEU A 145 -1.29 -13.20 4.07
C LEU A 145 -2.00 -14.08 5.10
N ASP A 146 -1.86 -13.79 6.39
CA ASP A 146 -2.53 -14.54 7.46
C ASP A 146 -4.05 -14.46 7.30
N ASP A 147 -4.58 -13.27 7.08
CA ASP A 147 -6.01 -13.06 6.95
C ASP A 147 -6.53 -13.45 5.56
N VAL A 148 -5.83 -13.08 4.47
CA VAL A 148 -6.26 -13.45 3.10
C VAL A 148 -6.37 -14.97 2.95
N ARG A 149 -5.39 -15.74 3.47
CA ARG A 149 -5.43 -17.21 3.43
C ARG A 149 -6.63 -17.78 4.18
N GLU A 150 -6.97 -17.21 5.32
CA GLU A 150 -8.14 -17.60 6.09
C GLU A 150 -9.43 -17.36 5.30
N GLN A 151 -9.57 -16.21 4.65
CA GLN A 151 -10.75 -15.86 3.87
C GLN A 151 -10.95 -16.74 2.62
N VAL A 152 -9.86 -17.14 1.95
CA VAL A 152 -9.95 -17.95 0.72
C VAL A 152 -9.89 -19.45 0.98
N ASN A 153 -9.61 -19.88 2.19
CA ASN A 153 -9.40 -21.28 2.52
C ASN A 153 -10.68 -22.12 2.34
N GLY A 154 -10.61 -23.14 1.51
CA GLY A 154 -11.73 -24.06 1.25
C GLY A 154 -12.84 -23.50 0.36
N ASN A 155 -12.76 -22.25 -0.06
CA ASN A 155 -13.78 -21.61 -0.89
C ASN A 155 -13.45 -21.73 -2.40
N SER A 156 -14.51 -21.75 -3.21
CA SER A 156 -14.36 -21.49 -4.66
C SER A 156 -13.99 -20.04 -4.86
N VAL A 157 -13.01 -19.80 -5.72
CA VAL A 157 -12.55 -18.42 -6.00
C VAL A 157 -13.28 -17.90 -7.22
N ASP A 158 -14.25 -17.06 -6.95
CA ASP A 158 -15.11 -16.38 -7.90
C ASP A 158 -15.36 -14.93 -7.47
N LEU A 159 -16.21 -14.21 -8.18
CA LEU A 159 -16.53 -12.81 -7.87
C LEU A 159 -17.30 -12.67 -6.55
N ASP A 160 -18.09 -13.68 -6.16
CA ASP A 160 -18.88 -13.66 -4.92
C ASP A 160 -17.96 -13.75 -3.68
N LEU A 161 -16.77 -14.34 -3.82
CA LEU A 161 -15.74 -14.33 -2.80
C LEU A 161 -14.84 -13.08 -2.90
N MET A 162 -14.44 -12.70 -4.11
CA MET A 162 -13.46 -11.63 -4.30
C MET A 162 -14.01 -10.23 -4.04
N SER A 163 -15.31 -9.99 -4.29
CA SER A 163 -15.91 -8.67 -4.01
C SER A 163 -15.95 -8.35 -2.52
N PRO A 164 -16.50 -9.20 -1.63
CA PRO A 164 -16.44 -8.97 -0.19
C PRO A 164 -15.01 -8.89 0.35
N LEU A 165 -14.08 -9.62 -0.26
CA LEU A 165 -12.66 -9.55 0.12
C LEU A 165 -12.06 -8.18 -0.20
N ALA A 166 -12.36 -7.61 -1.36
CA ALA A 166 -11.96 -6.27 -1.75
C ALA A 166 -12.53 -5.21 -0.80
N ASP A 167 -13.81 -5.34 -0.45
CA ASP A 167 -14.50 -4.46 0.51
C ASP A 167 -13.89 -4.56 1.92
N ARG A 168 -13.56 -5.78 2.37
CA ARG A 168 -12.94 -6.02 3.68
C ARG A 168 -11.65 -5.21 3.87
N TYR A 169 -10.83 -5.14 2.83
CA TYR A 169 -9.53 -4.46 2.89
C TYR A 169 -9.56 -3.02 2.36
N ASP A 170 -10.72 -2.56 1.88
CA ASP A 170 -10.87 -1.27 1.17
C ASP A 170 -9.82 -1.14 0.05
N VAL A 171 -9.82 -2.13 -0.86
CA VAL A 171 -8.98 -2.17 -2.06
C VAL A 171 -9.83 -2.39 -3.31
N SER A 172 -9.24 -2.22 -4.50
CA SER A 172 -9.95 -2.54 -5.74
C SER A 172 -10.13 -4.06 -5.91
N LEU A 173 -11.20 -4.49 -6.58
CA LEU A 173 -11.41 -5.89 -6.94
C LEU A 173 -10.20 -6.47 -7.68
N THR A 174 -9.63 -5.71 -8.61
CA THR A 174 -8.40 -6.10 -9.33
C THR A 174 -7.24 -6.36 -8.35
N ALA A 175 -7.04 -5.49 -7.36
CA ALA A 175 -5.99 -5.67 -6.37
C ALA A 175 -6.19 -6.95 -5.52
N ALA A 176 -7.43 -7.25 -5.13
CA ALA A 176 -7.76 -8.47 -4.40
C ALA A 176 -7.49 -9.73 -5.25
N ILE A 177 -7.86 -9.72 -6.53
CA ILE A 177 -7.61 -10.85 -7.45
C ILE A 177 -6.11 -11.02 -7.71
N LEU A 178 -5.35 -9.94 -7.94
CA LEU A 178 -3.90 -9.99 -8.10
C LEU A 178 -3.21 -10.54 -6.85
N LYS A 179 -3.68 -10.14 -5.67
CA LYS A 179 -3.17 -10.69 -4.41
C LYS A 179 -3.41 -12.20 -4.30
N TRP A 180 -4.59 -12.66 -4.69
CA TRP A 180 -4.88 -14.09 -4.74
C TRP A 180 -4.01 -14.83 -5.76
N LEU A 181 -3.81 -14.26 -6.96
CA LEU A 181 -2.92 -14.84 -7.98
C LEU A 181 -1.49 -15.00 -7.48
N ASP A 182 -0.97 -14.02 -6.76
CA ASP A 182 0.39 -14.03 -6.20
C ASP A 182 0.60 -15.14 -5.15
N MET A 183 -0.47 -15.57 -4.47
CA MET A 183 -0.39 -16.52 -3.38
C MET A 183 -0.97 -17.91 -3.68
N THR A 184 -1.68 -18.11 -4.80
CA THR A 184 -2.33 -19.37 -5.12
C THR A 184 -1.32 -20.40 -5.63
N PRO A 185 -1.36 -21.67 -5.15
CA PRO A 185 -0.57 -22.76 -5.74
C PRO A 185 -1.17 -23.25 -7.07
N LYS A 186 -2.36 -22.81 -7.44
CA LYS A 186 -3.04 -23.23 -8.67
C LYS A 186 -2.50 -22.44 -9.86
N ARG A 187 -2.50 -23.08 -11.04
CA ARG A 187 -2.30 -22.34 -12.29
C ARG A 187 -3.54 -21.49 -12.55
N ALA A 188 -3.36 -20.19 -12.55
CA ALA A 188 -4.43 -19.23 -12.77
C ALA A 188 -3.89 -18.01 -13.51
N MET A 189 -4.76 -17.33 -14.23
CA MET A 189 -4.47 -16.05 -14.86
C MET A 189 -5.71 -15.17 -14.79
N ILE A 190 -5.50 -13.86 -14.84
CA ILE A 190 -6.56 -12.88 -15.01
C ILE A 190 -6.46 -12.27 -16.40
N VAL A 191 -7.60 -12.04 -17.02
CA VAL A 191 -7.72 -11.26 -18.25
C VAL A 191 -8.70 -10.13 -17.98
N ILE A 192 -8.27 -8.91 -18.18
CA ILE A 192 -9.11 -7.72 -18.02
C ILE A 192 -9.46 -7.20 -19.40
N GLY A 193 -10.76 -7.09 -19.68
CA GLY A 193 -11.29 -6.54 -20.93
C GLY A 193 -12.02 -5.23 -20.68
N LYS A 194 -11.90 -4.31 -21.64
CA LYS A 194 -12.62 -3.05 -21.67
C LYS A 194 -13.13 -2.81 -23.10
N ASP A 195 -14.41 -2.48 -23.21
CA ASP A 195 -15.05 -2.16 -24.52
C ASP A 195 -14.87 -3.26 -25.58
N GLY A 196 -14.81 -4.54 -25.17
CA GLY A 196 -14.61 -5.69 -26.05
C GLY A 196 -13.16 -5.98 -26.43
N PHE A 197 -12.20 -5.25 -25.91
CA PHE A 197 -10.76 -5.46 -26.11
C PHE A 197 -10.09 -5.90 -24.82
N ILE A 198 -9.00 -6.67 -24.96
CA ILE A 198 -8.14 -7.03 -23.81
C ILE A 198 -7.35 -5.77 -23.43
N ASP A 199 -7.45 -5.36 -22.17
CA ASP A 199 -6.71 -4.22 -21.63
C ASP A 199 -5.33 -4.68 -21.10
N TRP A 200 -5.30 -5.80 -20.34
CA TRP A 200 -4.09 -6.53 -19.92
C TRP A 200 -4.42 -7.89 -19.30
#